data_cce385abbca708bf9ff4b93d993bcd0b
#
_entry.id   cce385abbca708bf9ff4b93d993bcd0b
#
_cell.length_a   1.000
_cell.length_b   1.000
_cell.length_c   1.000
_cell.angle_alpha   90.00
_cell.angle_beta   90.00
_cell.angle_gamma   90.00
#
_symmetry.space_group_name_H-M   'P 1'
#
loop_
_entity.id
_entity.type
_entity.pdbx_description
1 polymer ?
#
loop_
_entity_poly.entity_id
_entity_poly.type
_entity_poly.pdbx_seq_one_letter_code
_entity_poly.pdbx_strand_id
1 'polypeptide(L)'
;MKKALKVIAIILCVLILIIGVFAAYINFSSAPTYAEVEIPDLAIEVTAERIERGKSLVMSGCQNCHGNNGTLEGKYFEDEGANQAFGAFYTSNLTQHKTAGIGNYSDGELYRLLRTGVRKDNNLNGVVMPKWVLASEEDIHSIIAFLRSDDKMVQSVDKVHPKHESTFLEKALKKFAFKPDAYKESYQKNPSLEQPTEYGKYIVQSEALCFYCHSENIEAVNAFEPEKTPNYMAGGYVFKMKDYEIEGPSLLIDDKSNVGKWTEEEFVKAVKSGIRPNQPAYLQPMHPFAHYAEEEVEAIYTYLQEISE
;
A
#
# COMPACT_ATOMS: atom_id res chain seq x y z
N MET A 1 -42.14 -38.70 11.61
CA MET A 1 -41.36 -37.77 12.43
C MET A 1 -39.94 -38.31 12.80
N LYS A 2 -39.80 -39.46 13.50
CA LYS A 2 -38.50 -39.98 13.95
C LYS A 2 -37.50 -40.27 12.80
N LYS A 3 -37.97 -40.78 11.63
CA LYS A 3 -37.10 -41.01 10.45
C LYS A 3 -36.60 -39.69 9.83
N ALA A 4 -37.45 -38.69 9.69
CA ALA A 4 -37.07 -37.38 9.17
C ALA A 4 -36.02 -36.68 10.10
N LEU A 5 -36.20 -36.77 11.42
CA LEU A 5 -35.26 -36.22 12.40
C LEU A 5 -33.90 -36.90 12.31
N LYS A 6 -33.82 -38.22 12.10
CA LYS A 6 -32.57 -38.94 11.88
C LYS A 6 -31.86 -38.50 10.60
N VAL A 7 -32.62 -38.31 9.50
CA VAL A 7 -32.01 -37.82 8.23
C VAL A 7 -31.47 -36.41 8.39
N ILE A 8 -32.23 -35.50 9.02
CA ILE A 8 -31.74 -34.13 9.30
C ILE A 8 -30.48 -34.17 10.17
N ALA A 9 -30.45 -35.00 11.23
CA ALA A 9 -29.26 -35.12 12.08
C ALA A 9 -28.05 -35.64 11.30
N ILE A 10 -28.21 -36.61 10.41
CA ILE A 10 -27.13 -37.11 9.56
C ILE A 10 -26.63 -35.97 8.59
N ILE A 11 -27.53 -35.26 7.98
CA ILE A 11 -27.15 -34.12 7.09
C ILE A 11 -26.37 -33.07 7.87
N LEU A 12 -26.79 -32.71 9.08
CA LEU A 12 -26.10 -31.74 9.92
C LEU A 12 -24.71 -32.25 10.33
N CYS A 13 -24.58 -33.53 10.72
CA CYS A 13 -23.28 -34.12 11.05
C CYS A 13 -22.33 -34.11 9.84
N VAL A 14 -22.82 -34.42 8.64
CA VAL A 14 -22.03 -34.38 7.41
C VAL A 14 -21.60 -32.93 7.09
N LEU A 15 -22.49 -31.95 7.23
CA LEU A 15 -22.16 -30.54 7.03
C LEU A 15 -21.09 -30.06 8.02
N ILE A 16 -21.24 -30.41 9.31
CA ILE A 16 -20.25 -30.08 10.34
C ILE A 16 -18.88 -30.70 10.00
N LEU A 17 -18.89 -31.97 9.57
CA LEU A 17 -17.67 -32.63 9.16
C LEU A 17 -16.99 -31.93 7.97
N ILE A 18 -17.74 -31.57 6.94
CA ILE A 18 -17.23 -30.84 5.77
C ILE A 18 -16.64 -29.48 6.19
N ILE A 19 -17.37 -28.71 7.00
CA ILE A 19 -16.88 -27.42 7.52
C ILE A 19 -15.61 -27.63 8.36
N GLY A 20 -15.57 -28.64 9.22
CA GLY A 20 -14.39 -28.96 10.03
C GLY A 20 -13.17 -29.34 9.18
N VAL A 21 -13.35 -30.17 8.16
CA VAL A 21 -12.28 -30.54 7.22
C VAL A 21 -11.79 -29.31 6.43
N PHE A 22 -12.71 -28.47 5.96
CA PHE A 22 -12.38 -27.25 5.25
C PHE A 22 -11.62 -26.25 6.14
N ALA A 23 -12.07 -26.06 7.37
CA ALA A 23 -11.38 -25.21 8.34
C ALA A 23 -9.98 -25.74 8.69
N ALA A 24 -9.85 -27.06 8.85
CA ALA A 24 -8.55 -27.71 9.05
C ALA A 24 -7.63 -27.51 7.84
N TYR A 25 -8.16 -27.66 6.63
CA TYR A 25 -7.40 -27.39 5.39
C TYR A 25 -6.88 -25.95 5.37
N ILE A 26 -7.72 -24.95 5.68
CA ILE A 26 -7.29 -23.54 5.72
C ILE A 26 -6.19 -23.33 6.76
N ASN A 27 -6.32 -23.90 7.94
CA ASN A 27 -5.38 -23.63 9.04
C ASN A 27 -4.04 -24.35 8.88
N PHE A 28 -4.03 -25.57 8.37
CA PHE A 28 -2.85 -26.44 8.43
C PHE A 28 -2.15 -26.64 7.08
N SER A 29 -2.79 -26.37 5.95
CA SER A 29 -2.10 -26.42 4.66
C SER A 29 -1.31 -25.12 4.42
N SER A 30 -0.18 -25.24 3.71
CA SER A 30 0.66 -24.09 3.33
C SER A 30 -0.09 -23.07 2.47
N ALA A 31 0.29 -21.80 2.56
CA ALA A 31 -0.15 -20.80 1.60
C ALA A 31 0.40 -21.12 0.19
N PRO A 32 -0.28 -20.70 -0.88
CA PRO A 32 0.26 -20.80 -2.23
C PRO A 32 1.60 -20.06 -2.36
N THR A 33 2.48 -20.60 -3.19
CA THR A 33 3.72 -19.94 -3.60
C THR A 33 3.67 -19.67 -5.10
N TYR A 34 4.42 -18.70 -5.57
CA TYR A 34 4.34 -18.13 -6.92
C TYR A 34 5.73 -18.05 -7.55
N ALA A 35 6.42 -19.20 -7.59
CA ALA A 35 7.76 -19.30 -8.19
C ALA A 35 7.76 -19.09 -9.72
N GLU A 36 6.58 -19.23 -10.35
CA GLU A 36 6.37 -19.01 -11.77
C GLU A 36 6.35 -17.53 -12.16
N VAL A 37 6.19 -16.61 -11.19
CA VAL A 37 6.27 -15.17 -11.46
C VAL A 37 7.73 -14.81 -11.69
N GLU A 38 8.02 -14.39 -12.91
CA GLU A 38 9.38 -14.12 -13.40
C GLU A 38 10.10 -13.08 -12.52
N ILE A 39 11.39 -13.32 -12.28
CA ILE A 39 12.31 -12.33 -11.71
C ILE A 39 13.09 -11.74 -12.87
N PRO A 40 12.86 -10.46 -13.22
CA PRO A 40 13.62 -9.83 -14.30
C PRO A 40 15.12 -9.80 -13.99
N ASP A 41 15.96 -10.02 -15.00
CA ASP A 41 17.39 -9.83 -14.87
C ASP A 41 17.72 -8.33 -14.99
N LEU A 42 17.79 -7.67 -13.85
CA LEU A 42 17.99 -6.22 -13.74
C LEU A 42 19.26 -5.91 -12.95
N ALA A 43 20.02 -4.97 -13.48
CA ALA A 43 21.11 -4.29 -12.78
C ALA A 43 20.86 -2.78 -12.87
N ILE A 44 20.34 -2.20 -11.82
CA ILE A 44 19.89 -0.81 -11.83
C ILE A 44 21.07 0.09 -11.48
N GLU A 45 21.38 1.03 -12.36
CA GLU A 45 22.40 2.04 -12.13
C GLU A 45 21.96 3.01 -11.03
N VAL A 46 22.80 3.15 -10.01
CA VAL A 46 22.56 4.05 -8.87
C VAL A 46 23.15 5.42 -9.19
N THR A 47 22.34 6.29 -9.79
CA THR A 47 22.73 7.68 -10.14
C THR A 47 22.21 8.66 -9.09
N ALA A 48 22.81 9.84 -9.00
CA ALA A 48 22.34 10.89 -8.08
C ALA A 48 20.90 11.30 -8.34
N GLU A 49 20.50 11.38 -9.62
CA GLU A 49 19.14 11.72 -10.04
C GLU A 49 18.13 10.65 -9.57
N ARG A 50 18.44 9.36 -9.80
CA ARG A 50 17.60 8.27 -9.30
C ARG A 50 17.51 8.21 -7.79
N ILE A 51 18.62 8.50 -7.08
CA ILE A 51 18.61 8.54 -5.61
C ILE A 51 17.67 9.65 -5.12
N GLU A 52 17.75 10.85 -5.68
CA GLU A 52 16.91 11.98 -5.30
C GLU A 52 15.43 11.69 -5.59
N ARG A 53 15.11 11.24 -6.81
CA ARG A 53 13.76 10.85 -7.19
C ARG A 53 13.24 9.69 -6.34
N GLY A 54 14.04 8.65 -6.16
CA GLY A 54 13.68 7.48 -5.35
C GLY A 54 13.45 7.82 -3.89
N LYS A 55 14.21 8.78 -3.34
CA LYS A 55 13.98 9.30 -1.99
C LYS A 55 12.61 9.92 -1.85
N SER A 56 12.21 10.78 -2.79
CA SER A 56 10.88 11.38 -2.80
C SER A 56 9.78 10.31 -2.83
N LEU A 57 9.89 9.33 -3.72
CA LEU A 57 8.93 8.22 -3.85
C LEU A 57 8.85 7.36 -2.57
N VAL A 58 9.99 7.06 -1.96
CA VAL A 58 10.05 6.29 -0.71
C VAL A 58 9.46 7.08 0.46
N MET A 59 9.68 8.38 0.52
CA MET A 59 9.06 9.25 1.52
C MET A 59 7.54 9.33 1.34
N SER A 60 7.04 9.31 0.11
CA SER A 60 5.61 9.31 -0.19
C SER A 60 4.93 7.98 0.15
N GLY A 61 5.47 6.87 -0.32
CA GLY A 61 4.78 5.58 -0.34
C GLY A 61 5.28 4.54 0.67
N CYS A 62 6.49 4.69 1.24
CA CYS A 62 7.09 3.66 2.10
C CYS A 62 7.29 4.11 3.55
N GLN A 63 7.76 5.36 3.74
CA GLN A 63 8.25 5.84 5.03
C GLN A 63 7.18 5.79 6.13
N ASN A 64 5.93 6.08 5.81
CA ASN A 64 4.87 6.09 6.82
C ASN A 64 4.71 4.73 7.51
N CYS A 65 4.82 3.64 6.75
CA CYS A 65 4.73 2.29 7.27
C CYS A 65 6.08 1.74 7.74
N HIS A 66 7.15 1.94 6.96
CA HIS A 66 8.46 1.31 7.21
C HIS A 66 9.44 2.18 8.00
N GLY A 67 9.14 3.48 8.15
CA GLY A 67 10.01 4.42 8.85
C GLY A 67 9.95 4.27 10.37
N ASN A 68 11.12 4.17 11.01
CA ASN A 68 11.28 4.17 12.45
C ASN A 68 12.69 4.71 12.81
N ASN A 69 12.81 5.52 13.86
CA ASN A 69 14.09 6.04 14.35
C ASN A 69 14.96 6.72 13.27
N GLY A 70 14.36 7.29 12.22
CA GLY A 70 15.06 7.94 11.11
C GLY A 70 15.65 6.97 10.08
N THR A 71 15.31 5.68 10.16
CA THR A 71 15.65 4.64 9.18
C THR A 71 14.41 3.92 8.70
N LEU A 72 14.53 3.07 7.69
CA LEU A 72 13.45 2.21 7.19
C LEU A 72 13.50 0.81 7.82
N GLU A 73 13.78 0.72 9.11
CA GLU A 73 13.94 -0.56 9.81
C GLU A 73 12.63 -1.30 10.09
N GLY A 74 11.49 -0.70 9.74
CA GLY A 74 10.16 -1.25 10.01
C GLY A 74 9.67 -0.98 11.44
N LYS A 75 8.39 -1.15 11.66
CA LYS A 75 7.71 -0.95 12.95
C LYS A 75 6.43 -1.79 13.05
N TYR A 76 5.82 -1.81 14.21
CA TYR A 76 4.46 -2.33 14.37
C TYR A 76 3.48 -1.56 13.50
N PHE A 77 2.59 -2.27 12.83
CA PHE A 77 1.56 -1.66 11.99
C PHE A 77 0.41 -1.17 12.87
N GLU A 78 0.08 0.11 12.78
CA GLU A 78 -0.74 0.81 13.76
C GLU A 78 -2.25 0.77 13.49
N ASP A 79 -2.69 0.21 12.34
CA ASP A 79 -4.13 0.00 12.09
C ASP A 79 -4.62 -1.27 12.81
N GLU A 80 -5.28 -1.08 13.93
CA GLU A 80 -5.82 -2.17 14.74
C GLU A 80 -6.98 -2.91 14.04
N GLY A 81 -7.69 -2.26 13.10
CA GLY A 81 -8.70 -2.90 12.28
C GLY A 81 -8.06 -3.96 11.35
N ALA A 82 -6.99 -3.58 10.68
CA ALA A 82 -6.23 -4.51 9.85
C ALA A 82 -5.56 -5.62 10.70
N ASN A 83 -5.00 -5.28 11.87
CA ASN A 83 -4.41 -6.25 12.78
C ASN A 83 -5.43 -7.27 13.31
N GLN A 84 -6.66 -6.86 13.61
CA GLN A 84 -7.73 -7.77 14.00
C GLN A 84 -8.17 -8.68 12.86
N ALA A 85 -8.27 -8.15 11.64
CA ALA A 85 -8.68 -8.92 10.48
C ALA A 85 -7.62 -9.93 10.03
N PHE A 86 -6.36 -9.53 9.97
CA PHE A 86 -5.29 -10.29 9.31
C PHE A 86 -4.25 -10.85 10.28
N GLY A 87 -4.23 -10.42 11.53
CA GLY A 87 -3.22 -10.73 12.54
C GLY A 87 -2.27 -9.57 12.76
N ALA A 88 -1.80 -9.41 13.98
CA ALA A 88 -0.82 -8.38 14.31
C ALA A 88 0.47 -8.57 13.52
N PHE A 89 0.93 -7.54 12.83
CA PHE A 89 2.14 -7.63 12.03
C PHE A 89 3.05 -6.40 12.16
N TYR A 90 4.29 -6.62 11.79
CA TYR A 90 5.31 -5.60 11.69
C TYR A 90 5.66 -5.40 10.22
N THR A 91 5.84 -4.15 9.82
CA THR A 91 6.34 -3.81 8.50
C THR A 91 7.80 -4.26 8.36
N SER A 92 8.19 -4.68 7.17
CA SER A 92 9.53 -5.23 6.94
C SER A 92 10.63 -4.19 7.10
N ASN A 93 11.79 -4.64 7.54
CA ASN A 93 13.02 -3.86 7.50
C ASN A 93 13.50 -3.69 6.04
N LEU A 94 13.48 -2.46 5.53
CA LEU A 94 13.93 -2.11 4.16
C LEU A 94 15.38 -1.61 4.13
N THR A 95 16.12 -1.70 5.25
CA THR A 95 17.53 -1.32 5.27
C THR A 95 18.40 -2.36 4.58
N GLN A 96 19.63 -1.99 4.28
CA GLN A 96 20.60 -2.85 3.56
C GLN A 96 21.19 -3.97 4.43
N HIS A 97 20.61 -4.27 5.58
CA HIS A 97 21.05 -5.41 6.37
C HIS A 97 20.79 -6.73 5.63
N LYS A 98 21.82 -7.58 5.53
CA LYS A 98 21.80 -8.76 4.66
C LYS A 98 20.75 -9.81 5.04
N THR A 99 20.46 -9.98 6.32
CA THR A 99 19.55 -11.03 6.81
C THR A 99 18.25 -10.48 7.40
N ALA A 100 18.32 -9.37 8.12
CA ALA A 100 17.16 -8.73 8.72
C ALA A 100 16.44 -7.77 7.76
N GLY A 101 17.13 -7.27 6.74
CA GLY A 101 16.64 -6.32 5.74
C GLY A 101 16.66 -6.86 4.31
N ILE A 102 16.75 -5.92 3.36
CA ILE A 102 16.73 -6.24 1.92
C ILE A 102 18.12 -6.35 1.27
N GLY A 103 19.19 -6.34 2.05
CA GLY A 103 20.56 -6.33 1.53
C GLY A 103 20.94 -7.53 0.66
N ASN A 104 20.23 -8.66 0.78
CA ASN A 104 20.42 -9.86 -0.05
C ASN A 104 19.39 -9.99 -1.20
N TYR A 105 18.50 -9.03 -1.38
CA TYR A 105 17.60 -9.03 -2.55
C TYR A 105 18.37 -8.61 -3.80
N SER A 106 18.13 -9.23 -4.94
CA SER A 106 18.52 -8.68 -6.24
C SER A 106 17.60 -7.52 -6.64
N ASP A 107 18.00 -6.71 -7.62
CA ASP A 107 17.15 -5.63 -8.14
C ASP A 107 15.88 -6.17 -8.79
N GLY A 108 16.00 -7.30 -9.52
CA GLY A 108 14.84 -7.99 -10.10
C GLY A 108 13.89 -8.54 -9.03
N GLU A 109 14.39 -9.04 -7.89
CA GLU A 109 13.53 -9.49 -6.78
C GLU A 109 12.78 -8.32 -6.13
N LEU A 110 13.40 -7.15 -5.97
CA LEU A 110 12.74 -5.93 -5.50
C LEU A 110 11.72 -5.42 -6.51
N TYR A 111 12.07 -5.41 -7.79
CA TYR A 111 11.16 -5.05 -8.88
C TYR A 111 9.93 -5.95 -8.88
N ARG A 112 10.11 -7.28 -8.83
CA ARG A 112 9.02 -8.26 -8.73
C ARG A 112 8.13 -7.97 -7.53
N LEU A 113 8.71 -7.74 -6.36
CA LEU A 113 7.94 -7.42 -5.14
C LEU A 113 7.09 -6.17 -5.31
N LEU A 114 7.66 -5.07 -5.81
CA LEU A 114 6.97 -3.81 -5.97
C LEU A 114 5.83 -3.88 -7.01
N ARG A 115 6.03 -4.64 -8.09
CA ARG A 115 5.06 -4.79 -9.18
C ARG A 115 3.97 -5.80 -8.89
N THR A 116 4.35 -6.97 -8.39
CA THR A 116 3.45 -8.13 -8.33
C THR A 116 3.07 -8.55 -6.92
N GLY A 117 3.75 -8.02 -5.91
CA GLY A 117 3.60 -8.42 -4.52
C GLY A 117 4.29 -9.75 -4.17
N VAL A 118 5.05 -10.39 -5.09
CA VAL A 118 5.73 -11.65 -4.82
C VAL A 118 7.12 -11.39 -4.22
N ARG A 119 7.31 -11.89 -3.02
CA ARG A 119 8.56 -11.74 -2.26
C ARG A 119 9.65 -12.70 -2.76
N LYS A 120 10.88 -12.49 -2.31
CA LYS A 120 12.03 -13.36 -2.58
C LYS A 120 11.77 -14.85 -2.29
N ASP A 121 11.03 -15.16 -1.24
CA ASP A 121 10.65 -16.52 -0.84
C ASP A 121 9.45 -17.09 -1.62
N ASN A 122 9.05 -16.44 -2.71
CA ASN A 122 7.92 -16.77 -3.58
C ASN A 122 6.54 -16.72 -2.89
N ASN A 123 6.45 -16.21 -1.67
CA ASN A 123 5.18 -15.97 -1.02
C ASN A 123 4.62 -14.60 -1.42
N LEU A 124 3.29 -14.48 -1.40
CA LEU A 124 2.64 -13.19 -1.57
C LEU A 124 2.92 -12.30 -0.36
N ASN A 125 3.17 -11.03 -0.60
CA ASN A 125 3.37 -10.03 0.44
C ASN A 125 2.11 -9.84 1.31
N GLY A 126 2.24 -9.11 2.41
CA GLY A 126 1.11 -8.75 3.27
C GLY A 126 0.04 -7.97 2.52
N VAL A 127 -1.21 -8.23 2.87
CA VAL A 127 -2.40 -7.68 2.19
C VAL A 127 -2.52 -6.16 2.25
N VAL A 128 -1.88 -5.55 3.24
CA VAL A 128 -1.91 -4.10 3.47
C VAL A 128 -0.82 -3.32 2.73
N MET A 129 0.17 -4.01 2.16
CA MET A 129 1.20 -3.33 1.38
C MET A 129 0.71 -3.11 -0.05
N PRO A 130 0.57 -1.85 -0.50
CA PRO A 130 0.17 -1.56 -1.87
C PRO A 130 1.23 -2.03 -2.87
N LYS A 131 0.83 -2.18 -4.12
CA LYS A 131 1.71 -2.50 -5.24
C LYS A 131 1.72 -1.34 -6.23
N TRP A 132 2.89 -1.03 -6.76
CA TRP A 132 3.09 0.10 -7.69
C TRP A 132 2.86 -0.35 -9.14
N VAL A 133 1.66 -0.87 -9.42
CA VAL A 133 1.29 -1.42 -10.74
C VAL A 133 1.20 -0.36 -11.84
N LEU A 134 1.00 0.92 -11.49
CA LEU A 134 0.89 2.03 -12.44
C LEU A 134 2.14 2.90 -12.51
N ALA A 135 3.06 2.80 -11.56
CA ALA A 135 4.28 3.60 -11.58
C ALA A 135 5.11 3.34 -12.85
N SER A 136 5.82 4.34 -13.31
CA SER A 136 6.74 4.19 -14.46
C SER A 136 7.87 3.21 -14.16
N GLU A 137 8.55 2.75 -15.21
CA GLU A 137 9.76 1.95 -15.04
C GLU A 137 10.84 2.74 -14.30
N GLU A 138 11.02 4.00 -14.67
CA GLU A 138 12.04 4.85 -14.09
C GLU A 138 11.79 5.13 -12.60
N ASP A 139 10.53 5.26 -12.18
CA ASP A 139 10.21 5.44 -10.76
C ASP A 139 10.49 4.18 -9.93
N ILE A 140 10.20 2.98 -10.44
CA ILE A 140 10.58 1.75 -9.76
C ILE A 140 12.11 1.60 -9.72
N HIS A 141 12.81 1.94 -10.80
CA HIS A 141 14.28 1.96 -10.81
C HIS A 141 14.83 2.97 -9.80
N SER A 142 14.21 4.14 -9.69
CA SER A 142 14.60 5.17 -8.75
C SER A 142 14.39 4.74 -7.29
N ILE A 143 13.24 4.11 -6.98
CA ILE A 143 13.00 3.51 -5.66
C ILE A 143 14.12 2.52 -5.31
N ILE A 144 14.44 1.59 -6.23
CA ILE A 144 15.46 0.57 -6.00
C ILE A 144 16.85 1.21 -5.86
N ALA A 145 17.19 2.20 -6.71
CA ALA A 145 18.44 2.94 -6.62
C ALA A 145 18.60 3.65 -5.26
N PHE A 146 17.53 4.29 -4.76
CA PHE A 146 17.56 4.88 -3.42
C PHE A 146 17.76 3.82 -2.33
N LEU A 147 17.09 2.68 -2.40
CA LEU A 147 17.26 1.58 -1.45
C LEU A 147 18.67 0.97 -1.47
N ARG A 148 19.46 1.22 -2.53
CA ARG A 148 20.89 0.83 -2.69
C ARG A 148 21.87 1.96 -2.35
N SER A 149 21.39 3.17 -2.08
CA SER A 149 22.24 4.34 -1.85
C SER A 149 22.88 4.33 -0.45
N ASP A 150 23.77 5.31 -0.22
CA ASP A 150 24.39 5.56 1.08
C ASP A 150 23.52 6.46 2.00
N ASP A 151 22.26 6.70 1.66
CA ASP A 151 21.36 7.53 2.48
C ASP A 151 21.16 6.89 3.86
N LYS A 152 21.14 7.74 4.90
CA LYS A 152 20.96 7.30 6.29
C LYS A 152 19.71 6.44 6.50
N MET A 153 18.63 6.70 5.78
CA MET A 153 17.35 5.98 5.93
C MET A 153 17.49 4.48 5.60
N VAL A 154 18.42 4.11 4.73
CA VAL A 154 18.59 2.74 4.24
C VAL A 154 19.88 2.07 4.74
N GLN A 155 20.68 2.75 5.55
CA GLN A 155 21.84 2.14 6.18
C GLN A 155 21.46 0.90 7.00
N SER A 156 22.37 -0.08 6.99
CA SER A 156 22.14 -1.39 7.59
C SER A 156 21.78 -1.32 9.07
N VAL A 157 20.61 -1.81 9.43
CA VAL A 157 20.12 -1.94 10.81
C VAL A 157 19.75 -3.40 11.08
N ASP A 158 20.37 -4.01 12.09
CA ASP A 158 20.07 -5.38 12.52
C ASP A 158 18.79 -5.38 13.37
N LYS A 159 17.65 -5.25 12.70
CA LYS A 159 16.34 -5.27 13.33
C LYS A 159 15.50 -6.39 12.75
N VAL A 160 15.33 -7.44 13.55
CA VAL A 160 14.41 -8.56 13.25
C VAL A 160 13.10 -8.32 13.97
N HIS A 161 12.01 -8.34 13.21
CA HIS A 161 10.65 -8.24 13.74
C HIS A 161 10.06 -9.63 14.04
N PRO A 162 9.08 -9.71 14.96
CA PRO A 162 8.31 -10.93 15.17
C PRO A 162 7.70 -11.43 13.86
N LYS A 163 7.61 -12.76 13.72
CA LYS A 163 6.92 -13.36 12.58
C LYS A 163 5.43 -13.00 12.64
N HIS A 164 4.90 -12.67 11.49
CA HIS A 164 3.47 -12.48 11.33
C HIS A 164 2.71 -13.80 11.52
N GLU A 165 1.69 -13.77 12.37
CA GLU A 165 0.79 -14.89 12.61
C GLU A 165 -0.57 -14.60 11.96
N SER A 166 -0.76 -15.15 10.75
CA SER A 166 -1.98 -14.96 9.97
C SER A 166 -3.21 -15.49 10.69
N THR A 167 -4.28 -14.69 10.72
CA THR A 167 -5.62 -15.14 11.15
C THR A 167 -6.19 -16.19 10.19
N PHE A 168 -7.29 -16.81 10.60
CA PHE A 168 -8.05 -17.70 9.71
C PHE A 168 -8.51 -16.97 8.44
N LEU A 169 -8.97 -15.73 8.57
CA LEU A 169 -9.42 -14.92 7.46
C LEU A 169 -8.29 -14.67 6.47
N GLU A 170 -7.13 -14.21 6.92
CA GLU A 170 -5.99 -13.97 6.04
C GLU A 170 -5.53 -15.25 5.32
N LYS A 171 -5.45 -16.38 6.06
CA LYS A 171 -5.13 -17.67 5.47
C LYS A 171 -6.10 -18.07 4.37
N ALA A 172 -7.41 -17.87 4.59
CA ALA A 172 -8.44 -18.14 3.60
C ALA A 172 -8.30 -17.22 2.36
N LEU A 173 -8.13 -15.92 2.58
CA LEU A 173 -7.97 -14.95 1.50
C LEU A 173 -6.71 -15.21 0.67
N LYS A 174 -5.57 -15.52 1.29
CA LYS A 174 -4.34 -15.90 0.58
C LYS A 174 -4.49 -17.16 -0.26
N LYS A 175 -5.36 -18.10 0.14
CA LYS A 175 -5.60 -19.34 -0.62
C LYS A 175 -6.54 -19.13 -1.80
N PHE A 176 -7.58 -18.33 -1.64
CA PHE A 176 -8.70 -18.30 -2.58
C PHE A 176 -8.90 -16.99 -3.31
N ALA A 177 -8.51 -15.86 -2.72
CA ALA A 177 -8.79 -14.54 -3.26
C ALA A 177 -7.53 -13.80 -3.72
N PHE A 178 -6.53 -13.68 -2.86
CA PHE A 178 -5.34 -12.88 -3.19
C PHE A 178 -4.40 -13.63 -4.12
N LYS A 179 -4.02 -12.94 -5.19
CA LYS A 179 -3.09 -13.42 -6.22
C LYS A 179 -2.03 -12.36 -6.50
N PRO A 180 -0.88 -12.74 -7.03
CA PRO A 180 0.06 -11.77 -7.58
C PRO A 180 -0.60 -10.93 -8.65
N ASP A 181 -0.23 -9.66 -8.72
CA ASP A 181 -0.58 -8.84 -9.88
C ASP A 181 0.30 -9.25 -11.08
N ALA A 182 -0.26 -9.14 -12.27
CA ALA A 182 0.48 -9.40 -13.48
C ALA A 182 1.38 -8.21 -13.84
N TYR A 183 2.53 -8.48 -14.46
CA TYR A 183 3.26 -7.43 -15.15
C TYR A 183 2.43 -6.86 -16.29
N LYS A 184 2.52 -5.55 -16.49
CA LYS A 184 1.94 -4.91 -17.68
C LYS A 184 2.88 -5.12 -18.88
N GLU A 185 2.31 -5.14 -20.07
CA GLU A 185 3.10 -5.19 -21.32
C GLU A 185 3.98 -3.95 -21.49
N SER A 186 3.50 -2.81 -20.99
CA SER A 186 4.25 -1.55 -20.98
C SER A 186 3.81 -0.68 -19.81
N TYR A 187 4.72 0.14 -19.32
CA TYR A 187 4.44 1.13 -18.27
C TYR A 187 4.49 2.53 -18.85
N GLN A 188 3.63 3.41 -18.33
CA GLN A 188 3.62 4.81 -18.74
C GLN A 188 4.96 5.49 -18.38
N LYS A 189 5.30 6.53 -19.11
CA LYS A 189 6.38 7.45 -18.71
C LYS A 189 5.83 8.42 -17.67
N ASN A 190 6.72 9.00 -16.87
CA ASN A 190 6.33 10.08 -15.98
C ASN A 190 5.79 11.26 -16.81
N PRO A 191 4.60 11.76 -16.48
CA PRO A 191 4.09 12.98 -17.12
C PRO A 191 4.99 14.17 -16.79
N SER A 192 4.87 15.25 -17.57
CA SER A 192 5.55 16.51 -17.30
C SER A 192 4.63 17.46 -16.52
N LEU A 193 5.20 18.33 -15.70
CA LEU A 193 4.48 19.45 -15.06
C LEU A 193 3.82 20.42 -16.07
N GLU A 194 4.23 20.38 -17.35
CA GLU A 194 3.52 21.08 -18.42
C GLU A 194 2.10 20.54 -18.69
N GLN A 195 1.80 19.35 -18.14
CA GLN A 195 0.50 18.69 -18.18
C GLN A 195 0.01 18.48 -16.73
N PRO A 196 -0.37 19.53 -16.01
CA PRO A 196 -0.59 19.46 -14.55
C PRO A 196 -1.65 18.44 -14.14
N THR A 197 -2.76 18.33 -14.88
CA THR A 197 -3.79 17.32 -14.59
C THR A 197 -3.24 15.90 -14.66
N GLU A 198 -2.53 15.57 -15.73
CA GLU A 198 -1.94 14.24 -15.90
C GLU A 198 -0.86 13.96 -14.85
N TYR A 199 -0.07 14.98 -14.52
CA TYR A 199 0.95 14.86 -13.47
C TYR A 199 0.33 14.66 -12.09
N GLY A 200 -0.69 15.44 -11.73
CA GLY A 200 -1.43 15.29 -10.49
C GLY A 200 -2.12 13.92 -10.39
N LYS A 201 -2.74 13.44 -11.46
CA LYS A 201 -3.27 12.08 -11.57
C LYS A 201 -2.19 11.04 -11.29
N TYR A 202 -1.02 11.20 -11.88
CA TYR A 202 0.10 10.30 -11.71
C TYR A 202 0.56 10.24 -10.25
N ILE A 203 0.70 11.38 -9.58
CA ILE A 203 1.04 11.41 -8.15
C ILE A 203 -0.01 10.66 -7.33
N VAL A 204 -1.28 10.99 -7.53
CA VAL A 204 -2.40 10.41 -6.75
C VAL A 204 -2.50 8.90 -6.92
N GLN A 205 -2.25 8.38 -8.14
CA GLN A 205 -2.46 6.98 -8.47
C GLN A 205 -1.21 6.11 -8.45
N SER A 206 -0.02 6.71 -8.58
CA SER A 206 1.22 5.97 -8.81
C SER A 206 2.32 6.23 -7.79
N GLU A 207 2.35 7.41 -7.17
CA GLU A 207 3.41 7.79 -6.22
C GLU A 207 2.93 7.75 -4.78
N ALA A 208 1.97 8.63 -4.44
CA ALA A 208 1.43 8.78 -3.09
C ALA A 208 0.26 7.83 -2.80
N LEU A 209 -0.35 7.26 -3.83
CA LEU A 209 -1.43 6.27 -3.73
C LEU A 209 -2.61 6.77 -2.86
N CYS A 210 -2.99 8.04 -3.01
CA CYS A 210 -3.97 8.72 -2.17
C CYS A 210 -5.31 7.97 -2.10
N PHE A 211 -5.72 7.37 -3.23
CA PHE A 211 -7.00 6.68 -3.36
C PHE A 211 -7.14 5.44 -2.47
N TYR A 212 -6.05 4.84 -1.98
CA TYR A 212 -6.13 3.73 -1.02
C TYR A 212 -6.78 4.16 0.30
N CYS A 213 -6.50 5.38 0.74
CA CYS A 213 -7.01 5.91 2.01
C CYS A 213 -8.22 6.82 1.84
N HIS A 214 -8.36 7.45 0.67
CA HIS A 214 -9.39 8.44 0.38
C HIS A 214 -10.52 7.91 -0.52
N SER A 215 -10.78 6.60 -0.48
CA SER A 215 -11.95 5.95 -1.08
C SER A 215 -12.71 5.16 -0.03
N GLU A 216 -13.84 4.55 -0.37
CA GLU A 216 -14.73 3.92 0.60
C GLU A 216 -14.12 2.68 1.29
N ASN A 217 -13.40 1.88 0.53
CA ASN A 217 -12.97 0.56 1.02
C ASN A 217 -11.62 0.16 0.43
N ILE A 218 -10.60 0.04 1.28
CA ILE A 218 -9.26 -0.37 0.89
C ILE A 218 -9.22 -1.80 0.32
N GLU A 219 -10.16 -2.67 0.72
CA GLU A 219 -10.24 -4.06 0.25
C GLU A 219 -10.85 -4.16 -1.16
N ALA A 220 -11.58 -3.13 -1.60
CA ALA A 220 -12.19 -3.03 -2.92
C ALA A 220 -11.40 -2.13 -3.89
N VAL A 221 -10.18 -1.74 -3.53
CA VAL A 221 -9.32 -0.91 -4.36
C VAL A 221 -8.99 -1.63 -5.68
N ASN A 222 -9.21 -0.94 -6.80
CA ASN A 222 -8.76 -1.37 -8.10
C ASN A 222 -7.41 -0.70 -8.43
N ALA A 223 -6.31 -1.41 -8.19
CA ALA A 223 -4.98 -0.85 -8.38
C ALA A 223 -4.61 -0.60 -9.86
N PHE A 224 -5.27 -1.28 -10.81
CA PHE A 224 -5.02 -1.12 -12.26
C PHE A 224 -5.88 -0.02 -12.89
N GLU A 225 -7.04 0.25 -12.33
CA GLU A 225 -8.00 1.25 -12.78
C GLU A 225 -8.57 1.96 -11.55
N PRO A 226 -7.76 2.82 -10.89
CA PRO A 226 -8.12 3.43 -9.60
C PRO A 226 -9.47 4.14 -9.58
N GLU A 227 -9.86 4.75 -10.70
CA GLU A 227 -11.15 5.44 -10.85
C GLU A 227 -12.36 4.50 -10.74
N LYS A 228 -12.16 3.19 -10.86
CA LYS A 228 -13.21 2.17 -10.64
C LYS A 228 -13.32 1.74 -9.17
N THR A 229 -12.46 2.25 -8.31
CA THR A 229 -12.57 2.02 -6.86
C THR A 229 -13.86 2.66 -6.34
N PRO A 230 -14.67 1.95 -5.51
CA PRO A 230 -15.87 2.54 -4.92
C PRO A 230 -15.57 3.85 -4.19
N ASN A 231 -16.37 4.88 -4.44
CA ASN A 231 -16.17 6.24 -3.90
C ASN A 231 -14.73 6.76 -4.11
N TYR A 232 -14.20 6.56 -5.31
CA TYR A 232 -12.85 7.02 -5.67
C TYR A 232 -12.65 8.49 -5.26
N MET A 233 -11.66 8.74 -4.41
CA MET A 233 -11.31 10.04 -3.83
C MET A 233 -12.44 10.72 -3.02
N ALA A 234 -13.59 10.10 -2.84
CA ALA A 234 -14.71 10.63 -2.07
C ALA A 234 -14.68 10.27 -0.57
N GLY A 235 -13.64 9.56 -0.13
CA GLY A 235 -13.46 9.17 1.27
C GLY A 235 -14.32 7.97 1.69
N GLY A 236 -14.36 7.74 3.00
CA GLY A 236 -15.22 6.74 3.62
C GLY A 236 -14.52 5.60 4.36
N TYR A 237 -13.26 5.30 4.04
CA TYR A 237 -12.53 4.27 4.77
C TYR A 237 -12.23 4.69 6.21
N VAL A 238 -12.57 3.84 7.19
CA VAL A 238 -12.35 4.12 8.61
C VAL A 238 -11.15 3.35 9.14
N PHE A 239 -10.10 4.08 9.50
CA PHE A 239 -8.94 3.54 10.19
C PHE A 239 -9.23 3.38 11.67
N LYS A 240 -8.96 2.21 12.21
CA LYS A 240 -9.07 1.93 13.65
C LYS A 240 -7.69 1.98 14.28
N MET A 241 -7.32 3.16 14.78
CA MET A 241 -6.07 3.33 15.51
C MET A 241 -6.25 2.85 16.96
N LYS A 242 -5.15 2.71 17.69
CA LYS A 242 -5.18 2.20 19.07
C LYS A 242 -6.13 2.98 19.99
N ASP A 243 -6.12 4.31 19.87
CA ASP A 243 -6.81 5.20 20.82
C ASP A 243 -7.95 6.01 20.16
N TYR A 244 -8.15 5.90 18.85
CA TYR A 244 -9.19 6.63 18.12
C TYR A 244 -9.53 5.94 16.78
N GLU A 245 -10.67 6.30 16.24
CA GLU A 245 -11.03 5.99 14.84
C GLU A 245 -10.97 7.27 14.02
N ILE A 246 -10.53 7.16 12.77
CA ILE A 246 -10.48 8.28 11.84
C ILE A 246 -10.90 7.84 10.44
N GLU A 247 -11.81 8.59 9.86
CA GLU A 247 -12.26 8.38 8.49
C GLU A 247 -11.37 9.15 7.52
N GLY A 248 -10.94 8.49 6.43
CA GLY A 248 -10.31 9.13 5.28
C GLY A 248 -11.31 10.10 4.63
N PRO A 249 -11.06 11.42 4.65
CA PRO A 249 -12.02 12.39 4.14
C PRO A 249 -12.07 12.37 2.61
N SER A 250 -13.17 12.89 2.04
CA SER A 250 -13.24 13.22 0.62
C SER A 250 -12.17 14.26 0.25
N LEU A 251 -11.48 14.01 -0.85
CA LEU A 251 -10.55 14.95 -1.49
C LEU A 251 -11.18 15.61 -2.74
N LEU A 252 -12.44 15.29 -3.06
CA LEU A 252 -13.15 15.96 -4.16
C LEU A 252 -13.33 17.44 -3.84
N ILE A 253 -13.18 18.29 -4.85
CA ILE A 253 -13.32 19.74 -4.71
C ILE A 253 -14.77 20.11 -5.03
N ASP A 254 -15.64 19.81 -4.06
CA ASP A 254 -17.08 20.06 -4.12
C ASP A 254 -17.61 20.73 -2.85
N ASP A 255 -18.87 21.16 -2.87
CA ASP A 255 -19.50 21.83 -1.72
C ASP A 255 -19.66 20.94 -0.47
N LYS A 256 -19.55 19.62 -0.62
CA LYS A 256 -19.77 18.64 0.45
C LYS A 256 -18.50 18.32 1.19
N SER A 257 -17.35 18.44 0.53
CA SER A 257 -16.07 18.14 1.13
C SER A 257 -15.49 19.33 1.93
N ASN A 258 -14.57 19.04 2.84
CA ASN A 258 -13.81 20.11 3.50
C ASN A 258 -12.79 20.73 2.53
N VAL A 259 -12.20 19.92 1.67
CA VAL A 259 -11.20 20.35 0.69
C VAL A 259 -11.80 21.30 -0.34
N GLY A 260 -13.05 21.09 -0.77
CA GLY A 260 -13.75 21.98 -1.69
C GLY A 260 -14.02 23.39 -1.15
N LYS A 261 -13.82 23.60 0.15
CA LYS A 261 -13.92 24.94 0.79
C LYS A 261 -12.58 25.66 0.91
N TRP A 262 -11.49 25.00 0.54
CA TRP A 262 -10.15 25.55 0.66
C TRP A 262 -9.74 26.23 -0.65
N THR A 263 -8.92 27.26 -0.51
CA THR A 263 -8.18 27.78 -1.66
C THR A 263 -7.08 26.80 -2.06
N GLU A 264 -6.56 26.90 -3.26
CA GLU A 264 -5.42 26.11 -3.72
C GLU A 264 -4.20 26.28 -2.79
N GLU A 265 -3.89 27.51 -2.36
CA GLU A 265 -2.81 27.81 -1.41
C GLU A 265 -3.01 27.08 -0.07
N GLU A 266 -4.25 27.05 0.45
CA GLU A 266 -4.61 26.33 1.67
C GLU A 266 -4.46 24.81 1.49
N PHE A 267 -4.83 24.28 0.33
CA PHE A 267 -4.64 22.86 0.00
C PHE A 267 -3.15 22.52 -0.07
N VAL A 268 -2.34 23.28 -0.80
CA VAL A 268 -0.89 23.11 -0.90
C VAL A 268 -0.26 23.11 0.49
N LYS A 269 -0.60 24.10 1.32
CA LYS A 269 -0.12 24.18 2.70
C LYS A 269 -0.53 22.96 3.54
N ALA A 270 -1.77 22.53 3.43
CA ALA A 270 -2.26 21.37 4.19
C ALA A 270 -1.53 20.09 3.79
N VAL A 271 -1.38 19.82 2.50
CA VAL A 271 -0.67 18.63 1.99
C VAL A 271 0.81 18.64 2.40
N LYS A 272 1.49 19.77 2.27
CA LYS A 272 2.93 19.87 2.57
C LYS A 272 3.26 19.91 4.06
N SER A 273 2.43 20.53 4.88
CA SER A 273 2.75 20.77 6.30
C SER A 273 1.83 20.06 7.30
N GLY A 274 0.71 19.49 6.85
CA GLY A 274 -0.32 18.93 7.72
C GLY A 274 -1.17 19.97 8.44
N ILE A 275 -1.01 21.28 8.14
CA ILE A 275 -1.75 22.38 8.79
C ILE A 275 -3.00 22.70 7.96
N ARG A 276 -4.16 22.34 8.47
CA ARG A 276 -5.45 22.54 7.81
C ARG A 276 -6.10 23.85 8.19
N PRO A 277 -6.83 24.53 7.27
CA PRO A 277 -7.60 25.72 7.59
C PRO A 277 -8.64 25.44 8.69
N ASN A 278 -8.60 26.19 9.77
CA ASN A 278 -9.58 26.12 10.87
C ASN A 278 -9.84 24.72 11.46
N GLN A 279 -8.89 23.81 11.36
CA GLN A 279 -8.99 22.44 11.83
C GLN A 279 -7.68 22.02 12.54
N PRO A 280 -7.72 20.96 13.39
CA PRO A 280 -6.49 20.39 13.93
C PRO A 280 -5.54 19.92 12.83
N ALA A 281 -4.26 19.80 13.13
CA ALA A 281 -3.28 19.16 12.23
C ALA A 281 -3.70 17.73 11.87
N TYR A 282 -3.07 17.16 10.85
CA TYR A 282 -3.33 15.77 10.47
C TYR A 282 -3.09 14.81 11.64
N LEU A 283 -3.92 13.78 11.69
CA LEU A 283 -3.72 12.62 12.57
C LEU A 283 -3.26 11.43 11.72
N GLN A 284 -2.46 10.56 12.32
CA GLN A 284 -2.11 9.30 11.69
C GLN A 284 -3.37 8.53 11.26
N PRO A 285 -3.37 7.82 10.13
CA PRO A 285 -2.20 7.53 9.27
C PRO A 285 -1.83 8.61 8.25
N MET A 286 -2.61 9.71 8.14
CA MET A 286 -2.25 10.79 7.22
C MET A 286 -0.98 11.51 7.69
N HIS A 287 -0.09 11.82 6.77
CA HIS A 287 1.19 12.50 7.03
C HIS A 287 1.44 13.63 6.02
N PRO A 288 2.24 14.63 6.37
CA PRO A 288 2.62 15.68 5.43
C PRO A 288 3.55 15.18 4.33
N PHE A 289 3.38 15.71 3.13
CA PHE A 289 4.25 15.46 1.96
C PHE A 289 5.19 16.65 1.74
N ALA A 290 5.97 16.98 2.76
CA ALA A 290 6.84 18.18 2.76
C ALA A 290 7.94 18.16 1.67
N HIS A 291 8.25 16.98 1.14
CA HIS A 291 9.28 16.77 0.10
C HIS A 291 8.78 17.08 -1.31
N TYR A 292 7.46 17.15 -1.56
CA TYR A 292 6.95 17.59 -2.86
C TYR A 292 7.20 19.07 -3.08
N ALA A 293 7.49 19.47 -4.32
CA ALA A 293 7.48 20.87 -4.74
C ALA A 293 6.05 21.46 -4.65
N GLU A 294 5.90 22.76 -4.64
CA GLU A 294 4.58 23.38 -4.61
C GLU A 294 3.81 23.06 -5.88
N GLU A 295 4.46 23.17 -7.03
CA GLU A 295 3.91 22.88 -8.34
C GLU A 295 3.42 21.43 -8.49
N GLU A 296 4.03 20.49 -7.80
CA GLU A 296 3.58 19.09 -7.76
C GLU A 296 2.26 18.95 -6.98
N VAL A 297 2.12 19.68 -5.88
CA VAL A 297 0.87 19.67 -5.09
C VAL A 297 -0.23 20.48 -5.77
N GLU A 298 0.10 21.57 -6.48
CA GLU A 298 -0.82 22.30 -7.35
C GLU A 298 -1.36 21.39 -8.47
N ALA A 299 -0.50 20.55 -9.04
CA ALA A 299 -0.93 19.56 -10.03
C ALA A 299 -1.92 18.54 -9.44
N ILE A 300 -1.71 18.09 -8.19
CA ILE A 300 -2.70 17.26 -7.49
C ILE A 300 -4.04 18.00 -7.37
N TYR A 301 -4.02 19.28 -6.96
CA TYR A 301 -5.24 20.08 -6.84
C TYR A 301 -5.98 20.20 -8.17
N THR A 302 -5.26 20.50 -9.24
CA THR A 302 -5.80 20.58 -10.61
C THR A 302 -6.48 19.28 -11.03
N TYR A 303 -5.86 18.13 -10.77
CA TYR A 303 -6.48 16.83 -11.05
C TYR A 303 -7.75 16.60 -10.21
N LEU A 304 -7.71 16.93 -8.92
CA LEU A 304 -8.88 16.78 -8.04
C LEU A 304 -10.04 17.67 -8.46
N GLN A 305 -9.77 18.88 -8.99
CA GLN A 305 -10.81 19.72 -9.58
C GLN A 305 -11.47 19.06 -10.78
N GLU A 306 -10.67 18.52 -11.72
CA GLU A 306 -11.20 17.86 -12.92
C GLU A 306 -12.13 16.69 -12.60
N ILE A 307 -11.77 15.84 -11.65
CA ILE A 307 -12.61 14.67 -11.27
C ILE A 307 -13.80 15.03 -10.39
N SER A 308 -13.92 16.28 -9.96
CA SER A 308 -15.01 16.77 -9.11
C SER A 308 -16.14 17.41 -9.92
N GLU A 309 -15.94 17.68 -11.22
CA GLU A 309 -16.92 18.18 -12.17
C GLU A 309 -17.86 17.06 -12.65
#